data_8d52db2e95b56ae817aa35e1a469cc6d
#
_entry.id   8d52db2e95b56ae817aa35e1a469cc6d
#
_cell.length_a   1.000
_cell.length_b   1.000
_cell.length_c   1.000
_cell.angle_alpha   90.00
_cell.angle_beta   90.00
_cell.angle_gamma   90.00
#
_symmetry.space_group_name_H-M   'P 1'
#
loop_
_entity.id
_entity.type
_entity.pdbx_description
1 polymer ?
#
loop_
_entity_poly.entity_id
_entity_poly.type
_entity_poly.pdbx_seq_one_letter_code
_entity_poly.pdbx_strand_id
1 'polypeptide(L)'
;EYLDAKGVKYIEKTGNTTDEVLSAASELAERCDAVFTPTDNVVMAAESAVAEILNEAGVPHYTGADSFVYSGAFTTCGVNYTELGEKTAEMAFDILLGGEIPAYKVMDGGIITVNTEVAAKLGIDYSAFNDMANTVIEVVTSEE
;
A
#
# COMPACT_ATOMS: atom_id res chain seq x y z
N GLU A 1 -6.70 12.71 12.52
CA GLU A 1 -7.62 12.19 13.57
C GLU A 1 -7.18 10.81 14.12
N TYR A 2 -7.01 9.77 13.26
CA TYR A 2 -6.64 8.42 13.75
C TYR A 2 -5.25 8.38 14.38
N LEU A 3 -4.24 8.92 13.70
CA LEU A 3 -2.86 8.98 14.20
C LEU A 3 -2.74 9.87 15.43
N ASP A 4 -3.45 11.01 15.45
CA ASP A 4 -3.49 11.92 16.60
C ASP A 4 -4.06 11.22 17.85
N ALA A 5 -5.15 10.45 17.67
CA ALA A 5 -5.76 9.67 18.75
C ALA A 5 -4.83 8.57 19.30
N LYS A 6 -3.86 8.11 18.49
CA LYS A 6 -2.82 7.15 18.87
C LYS A 6 -1.54 7.81 19.37
N GLY A 7 -1.45 9.14 19.36
CA GLY A 7 -0.25 9.88 19.73
C GLY A 7 0.92 9.72 18.75
N VAL A 8 0.64 9.29 17.53
CA VAL A 8 1.65 9.12 16.47
C VAL A 8 1.86 10.45 15.76
N LYS A 9 3.10 10.93 15.74
CA LYS A 9 3.47 12.12 14.97
C LYS A 9 3.57 11.76 13.49
N TYR A 10 3.12 12.66 12.63
CA TYR A 10 3.20 12.46 11.18
C TYR A 10 3.57 13.76 10.45
N ILE A 11 4.10 13.59 9.25
CA ILE A 11 4.42 14.65 8.30
C ILE A 11 3.68 14.33 7.02
N GLU A 12 2.89 15.28 6.52
CA GLU A 12 2.20 15.14 5.22
C GLU A 12 2.98 15.89 4.15
N LYS A 13 3.13 15.26 3.00
CA LYS A 13 3.68 15.84 1.78
C LYS A 13 2.76 15.53 0.61
N THR A 14 2.69 16.45 -0.34
CA THR A 14 1.95 16.27 -1.58
C THR A 14 2.88 16.46 -2.76
N GLY A 15 2.65 15.68 -3.83
CA GLY A 15 3.33 15.83 -5.10
C GLY A 15 2.31 15.62 -6.24
N ASN A 16 2.29 16.53 -7.21
CA ASN A 16 1.41 16.46 -8.37
C ASN A 16 2.17 16.04 -9.64
N THR A 17 3.47 15.91 -9.53
CA THR A 17 4.39 15.44 -10.58
C THR A 17 5.36 14.41 -10.01
N THR A 18 5.94 13.58 -10.88
CA THR A 18 6.98 12.60 -10.49
C THR A 18 8.13 13.27 -9.73
N ASP A 19 8.63 14.40 -10.20
CA ASP A 19 9.74 15.13 -9.56
C ASP A 19 9.36 15.62 -8.14
N GLU A 20 8.14 16.11 -7.96
CA GLU A 20 7.64 16.52 -6.65
C GLU A 20 7.49 15.34 -5.70
N VAL A 21 7.02 14.18 -6.19
CA VAL A 21 6.92 12.94 -5.40
C VAL A 21 8.30 12.46 -4.97
N LEU A 22 9.30 12.46 -5.86
CA LEU A 22 10.68 12.06 -5.53
C LEU A 22 11.32 13.01 -4.53
N SER A 23 11.08 14.33 -4.68
CA SER A 23 11.54 15.32 -3.71
C SER A 23 10.91 15.12 -2.33
N ALA A 24 9.60 14.83 -2.29
CA ALA A 24 8.89 14.53 -1.06
C ALA A 24 9.40 13.24 -0.41
N ALA A 25 9.62 12.17 -1.18
CA ALA A 25 10.17 10.91 -0.68
C ALA A 25 11.57 11.11 -0.06
N SER A 26 12.44 11.87 -0.72
CA SER A 26 13.79 12.18 -0.20
C SER A 26 13.72 12.94 1.12
N GLU A 27 12.85 13.95 1.24
CA GLU A 27 12.68 14.69 2.50
C GLU A 27 12.10 13.80 3.62
N LEU A 28 11.13 12.94 3.30
CA LEU A 28 10.53 12.03 4.29
C LEU A 28 11.52 10.96 4.74
N ALA A 29 12.36 10.46 3.84
CA ALA A 29 13.42 9.49 4.14
C ALA A 29 14.41 9.98 5.23
N GLU A 30 14.67 11.30 5.29
CA GLU A 30 15.55 11.89 6.29
C GLU A 30 14.88 12.12 7.66
N ARG A 31 13.55 12.08 7.73
CA ARG A 31 12.79 12.62 8.87
C ARG A 31 11.78 11.67 9.50
N CYS A 32 11.48 10.56 8.83
CA CYS A 32 10.42 9.65 9.25
C CYS A 32 10.99 8.24 9.47
N ASP A 33 10.41 7.53 10.43
CA ASP A 33 10.73 6.13 10.72
C ASP A 33 9.99 5.16 9.78
N ALA A 34 8.97 5.63 9.09
CA ALA A 34 8.19 4.90 8.09
C ALA A 34 7.49 5.88 7.15
N VAL A 35 7.22 5.47 5.93
CA VAL A 35 6.45 6.25 4.96
C VAL A 35 5.23 5.43 4.51
N PHE A 36 4.08 6.09 4.37
CA PHE A 36 2.87 5.53 3.79
C PHE A 36 2.46 6.35 2.56
N THR A 37 2.16 5.66 1.46
CA THR A 37 1.56 6.26 0.28
C THR A 37 0.20 5.63 -0.02
N PRO A 38 -0.83 6.43 -0.28
CA PRO A 38 -2.11 5.90 -0.76
C PRO A 38 -1.97 5.41 -2.20
N THR A 39 -2.98 4.70 -2.68
CA THR A 39 -3.07 4.32 -4.10
C THR A 39 -3.29 5.57 -4.94
N ASP A 40 -2.25 5.99 -5.67
CA ASP A 40 -2.24 7.20 -6.51
C ASP A 40 -1.42 6.95 -7.78
N ASN A 41 -1.91 7.44 -8.93
CA ASN A 41 -1.27 7.19 -10.22
C ASN A 41 0.07 7.94 -10.40
N VAL A 42 0.22 9.13 -9.79
CA VAL A 42 1.48 9.89 -9.87
C VAL A 42 2.54 9.23 -9.02
N VAL A 43 2.17 8.78 -7.82
CA VAL A 43 3.07 8.00 -6.94
C VAL A 43 3.44 6.69 -7.61
N MET A 44 2.47 5.96 -8.19
CA MET A 44 2.73 4.69 -8.88
C MET A 44 3.73 4.86 -10.04
N ALA A 45 3.60 5.94 -10.82
CA ALA A 45 4.54 6.22 -11.92
C ALA A 45 5.98 6.52 -11.45
N ALA A 46 6.16 6.88 -10.18
CA ALA A 46 7.45 7.15 -9.55
C ALA A 46 7.93 6.01 -8.63
N GLU A 47 7.14 4.95 -8.46
CA GLU A 47 7.26 4.02 -7.33
C GLU A 47 8.62 3.36 -7.23
N SER A 48 9.17 2.84 -8.33
CA SER A 48 10.49 2.18 -8.29
C SER A 48 11.58 3.10 -7.73
N ALA A 49 11.56 4.39 -8.12
CA ALA A 49 12.52 5.37 -7.61
C ALA A 49 12.21 5.79 -6.17
N VAL A 50 10.94 5.90 -5.79
CA VAL A 50 10.52 6.15 -4.40
C VAL A 50 10.98 5.00 -3.49
N ALA A 51 10.76 3.77 -3.92
CA ALA A 51 11.18 2.58 -3.19
C ALA A 51 12.71 2.52 -3.04
N GLU A 52 13.47 2.84 -4.08
CA GLU A 52 14.93 2.91 -4.01
C GLU A 52 15.41 3.92 -2.95
N ILE A 53 14.89 5.16 -3.00
CA ILE A 53 15.21 6.23 -2.03
C ILE A 53 14.93 5.76 -0.59
N LEU A 54 13.75 5.22 -0.33
CA LEU A 54 13.34 4.82 1.01
C LEU A 54 14.11 3.59 1.51
N ASN A 55 14.31 2.59 0.64
CA ASN A 55 15.07 1.38 0.96
C ASN A 55 16.56 1.67 1.21
N GLU A 56 17.15 2.64 0.52
CA GLU A 56 18.54 3.09 0.78
C GLU A 56 18.65 3.82 2.11
N ALA A 57 17.64 4.60 2.46
CA ALA A 57 17.56 5.29 3.75
C ALA A 57 17.22 4.36 4.93
N GLY A 58 16.84 3.10 4.67
CA GLY A 58 16.43 2.16 5.71
C GLY A 58 15.01 2.42 6.25
N VAL A 59 14.17 3.11 5.47
CA VAL A 59 12.83 3.53 5.86
C VAL A 59 11.79 2.62 5.20
N PRO A 60 10.99 1.85 5.97
CA PRO A 60 9.97 0.98 5.41
C PRO A 60 8.85 1.77 4.72
N HIS A 61 8.51 1.35 3.50
CA HIS A 61 7.46 1.94 2.69
C HIS A 61 6.20 1.08 2.72
N TYR A 62 5.15 1.61 3.35
CA TYR A 62 3.81 1.02 3.40
C TYR A 62 2.94 1.64 2.31
N THR A 63 2.13 0.85 1.63
CA THR A 63 1.37 1.31 0.45
C THR A 63 -0.09 0.88 0.47
N GLY A 64 -0.90 1.50 -0.41
CA GLY A 64 -2.33 1.20 -0.54
C GLY A 64 -2.66 0.05 -1.48
N ALA A 65 -1.71 -0.47 -2.27
CA ALA A 65 -1.94 -1.55 -3.23
C ALA A 65 -0.69 -2.45 -3.43
N ASP A 66 -0.93 -3.68 -3.86
CA ASP A 66 0.11 -4.69 -4.08
C ASP A 66 1.04 -4.37 -5.25
N SER A 67 0.56 -3.67 -6.28
CA SER A 67 1.38 -3.21 -7.40
C SER A 67 2.60 -2.40 -6.96
N PHE A 68 2.49 -1.59 -5.91
CA PHE A 68 3.60 -0.86 -5.32
C PHE A 68 4.63 -1.80 -4.66
N VAL A 69 4.16 -2.87 -4.04
CA VAL A 69 5.02 -3.86 -3.39
C VAL A 69 5.84 -4.64 -4.43
N TYR A 70 5.23 -4.96 -5.57
CA TYR A 70 5.96 -5.53 -6.71
C TYR A 70 6.99 -4.58 -7.30
N SER A 71 6.78 -3.26 -7.19
CA SER A 71 7.71 -2.22 -7.66
C SER A 71 8.78 -1.85 -6.62
N GLY A 72 8.83 -2.53 -5.46
CA GLY A 72 9.89 -2.36 -4.47
C GLY A 72 9.49 -1.74 -3.13
N ALA A 73 8.20 -1.44 -2.90
CA ALA A 73 7.73 -1.07 -1.57
C ALA A 73 7.79 -2.27 -0.59
N PHE A 74 7.79 -2.01 0.71
CA PHE A 74 7.90 -3.05 1.72
C PHE A 74 6.63 -3.90 1.83
N THR A 75 5.48 -3.27 2.05
CA THR A 75 4.25 -4.03 2.30
C THR A 75 2.98 -3.19 2.07
N THR A 76 1.89 -3.90 1.84
CA THR A 76 0.54 -3.36 1.83
C THR A 76 -0.41 -4.25 2.61
N CYS A 77 -1.48 -3.67 3.14
CA CYS A 77 -2.67 -4.40 3.60
C CYS A 77 -3.84 -3.97 2.72
N GLY A 78 -4.30 -4.85 1.86
CA GLY A 78 -5.25 -4.55 0.81
C GLY A 78 -6.37 -5.57 0.69
N VAL A 79 -7.05 -5.50 -0.45
CA VAL A 79 -8.14 -6.40 -0.85
C VAL A 79 -7.74 -7.20 -2.08
N ASN A 80 -8.37 -8.34 -2.28
CA ASN A 80 -8.27 -9.08 -3.52
C ASN A 80 -9.08 -8.38 -4.62
N TYR A 81 -8.41 -7.81 -5.62
CA TYR A 81 -9.07 -7.09 -6.71
C TYR A 81 -9.93 -7.99 -7.60
N THR A 82 -9.61 -9.28 -7.74
CA THR A 82 -10.46 -10.25 -8.44
C THR A 82 -11.77 -10.44 -7.69
N GLU A 83 -11.70 -10.67 -6.38
CA GLU A 83 -12.90 -10.80 -5.53
C GLU A 83 -13.71 -9.50 -5.50
N LEU A 84 -13.06 -8.33 -5.49
CA LEU A 84 -13.73 -7.04 -5.59
C LEU A 84 -14.51 -6.92 -6.92
N GLY A 85 -13.91 -7.37 -8.03
CA GLY A 85 -14.57 -7.43 -9.34
C GLY A 85 -15.80 -8.35 -9.34
N GLU A 86 -15.67 -9.55 -8.78
CA GLU A 86 -16.77 -10.51 -8.62
C GLU A 86 -17.91 -9.92 -7.81
N LYS A 87 -17.60 -9.32 -6.65
CA LYS A 87 -18.63 -8.68 -5.80
C LYS A 87 -19.30 -7.49 -6.48
N THR A 88 -18.57 -6.73 -7.28
CA THR A 88 -19.13 -5.63 -8.08
C THR A 88 -20.10 -6.17 -9.14
N ALA A 89 -19.75 -7.27 -9.81
CA ALA A 89 -20.61 -7.92 -10.79
C ALA A 89 -21.89 -8.51 -10.14
N GLU A 90 -21.75 -9.16 -8.97
CA GLU A 90 -22.92 -9.63 -8.19
C GLU A 90 -23.87 -8.49 -7.85
N MET A 91 -23.34 -7.35 -7.34
CA MET A 91 -24.15 -6.18 -7.02
C MET A 91 -24.88 -5.62 -8.27
N ALA A 92 -24.17 -5.52 -9.40
CA ALA A 92 -24.79 -5.07 -10.65
C ALA A 92 -25.90 -6.00 -11.11
N PHE A 93 -25.71 -7.32 -11.00
CA PHE A 93 -26.72 -8.33 -11.36
C PHE A 93 -27.96 -8.23 -10.46
N ASP A 94 -27.77 -8.09 -9.15
CA ASP A 94 -28.88 -7.95 -8.19
C ASP A 94 -29.72 -6.70 -8.51
N ILE A 95 -29.08 -5.57 -8.84
CA ILE A 95 -29.76 -4.32 -9.24
C ILE A 95 -30.58 -4.54 -10.53
N LEU A 96 -30.01 -5.22 -11.53
CA LEU A 96 -30.69 -5.52 -12.79
C LEU A 96 -31.94 -6.41 -12.59
N LEU A 97 -31.96 -7.24 -11.55
CA LEU A 97 -33.12 -8.05 -11.17
C LEU A 97 -34.15 -7.28 -10.31
N GLY A 98 -33.95 -5.99 -10.08
CA GLY A 98 -34.84 -5.12 -9.32
C GLY A 98 -34.52 -5.03 -7.84
N GLY A 99 -33.33 -5.44 -7.43
CA GLY A 99 -32.82 -5.23 -6.07
C GLY A 99 -32.55 -3.75 -5.75
N GLU A 100 -32.45 -3.45 -4.46
CA GLU A 100 -32.11 -2.10 -4.02
C GLU A 100 -30.67 -1.74 -4.38
N ILE A 101 -30.44 -0.47 -4.74
CA ILE A 101 -29.09 0.06 -4.98
C ILE A 101 -28.46 0.38 -3.61
N PRO A 102 -27.44 -0.36 -3.16
CA PRO A 102 -26.76 -0.04 -1.91
C PRO A 102 -25.93 1.26 -2.07
N ALA A 103 -25.83 2.05 -1.01
CA ALA A 103 -25.02 3.27 -1.04
C ALA A 103 -23.53 2.95 -1.26
N TYR A 104 -23.04 1.90 -0.62
CA TYR A 104 -21.66 1.36 -0.80
C TYR A 104 -21.60 -0.03 -0.15
N LYS A 105 -20.54 -0.77 -0.51
CA LYS A 105 -20.14 -2.01 0.17
C LYS A 105 -18.63 -1.91 0.43
N VAL A 106 -18.24 -2.15 1.66
CA VAL A 106 -16.83 -2.24 2.05
C VAL A 106 -16.42 -3.70 1.99
N MET A 107 -15.32 -3.99 1.31
CA MET A 107 -14.72 -5.32 1.33
C MET A 107 -13.98 -5.53 2.64
N ASP A 108 -14.05 -6.74 3.17
CA ASP A 108 -13.16 -7.14 4.26
C ASP A 108 -11.74 -7.18 3.71
N GLY A 109 -10.86 -6.35 4.28
CA GLY A 109 -9.44 -6.40 4.02
C GLY A 109 -8.82 -7.66 4.65
N GLY A 110 -7.52 -7.70 4.75
CA GLY A 110 -6.84 -8.78 5.47
C GLY A 110 -5.98 -9.65 4.58
N ILE A 111 -5.63 -9.15 3.39
CA ILE A 111 -4.50 -9.66 2.62
C ILE A 111 -3.33 -8.71 2.84
N ILE A 112 -2.25 -9.22 3.42
CA ILE A 112 -0.97 -8.51 3.49
C ILE A 112 -0.08 -9.07 2.38
N THR A 113 0.39 -8.19 1.49
CA THR A 113 1.45 -8.51 0.54
C THR A 113 2.74 -7.91 1.06
N VAL A 114 3.80 -8.70 1.19
CA VAL A 114 5.12 -8.30 1.69
C VAL A 114 6.21 -8.63 0.69
N ASN A 115 7.10 -7.66 0.44
CA ASN A 115 8.30 -7.87 -0.35
C ASN A 115 9.41 -8.41 0.56
N THR A 116 9.77 -9.67 0.35
CA THR A 116 10.74 -10.39 1.19
C THR A 116 12.18 -9.90 1.01
N GLU A 117 12.52 -9.41 -0.18
CA GLU A 117 13.85 -8.81 -0.44
C GLU A 117 13.99 -7.49 0.31
N VAL A 118 12.95 -6.66 0.28
CA VAL A 118 12.90 -5.39 1.01
C VAL A 118 12.91 -5.63 2.51
N ALA A 119 12.12 -6.60 3.01
CA ALA A 119 12.15 -6.99 4.41
C ALA A 119 13.56 -7.38 4.87
N ALA A 120 14.25 -8.21 4.08
CA ALA A 120 15.61 -8.63 4.36
C ALA A 120 16.61 -7.45 4.32
N LYS A 121 16.50 -6.55 3.33
CA LYS A 121 17.34 -5.35 3.19
C LYS A 121 17.18 -4.41 4.40
N LEU A 122 15.95 -4.23 4.86
CA LEU A 122 15.61 -3.39 6.02
C LEU A 122 15.85 -4.08 7.37
N GLY A 123 16.08 -5.41 7.38
CA GLY A 123 16.23 -6.20 8.61
C GLY A 123 14.94 -6.30 9.42
N ILE A 124 13.77 -6.26 8.77
CA ILE A 124 12.46 -6.29 9.42
C ILE A 124 11.95 -7.74 9.49
N ASP A 125 11.63 -8.20 10.70
CA ASP A 125 10.86 -9.41 10.93
C ASP A 125 9.36 -9.11 10.77
N TYR A 126 8.76 -9.67 9.74
CA TYR A 126 7.34 -9.52 9.43
C TYR A 126 6.47 -10.71 9.88
N SER A 127 7.02 -11.62 10.68
CA SER A 127 6.29 -12.82 11.15
C SER A 127 4.96 -12.50 11.84
N ALA A 128 4.88 -11.34 12.53
CA ALA A 128 3.65 -10.86 13.15
C ALA A 128 2.50 -10.61 12.15
N PHE A 129 2.77 -10.46 10.85
CA PHE A 129 1.74 -10.28 9.84
C PHE A 129 0.82 -11.50 9.73
N ASN A 130 1.31 -12.70 10.06
CA ASN A 130 0.50 -13.92 10.06
C ASN A 130 -0.63 -13.89 11.12
N ASP A 131 -0.44 -13.13 12.19
CA ASP A 131 -1.45 -12.95 13.24
C ASP A 131 -2.40 -11.77 12.94
N MET A 132 -2.02 -10.89 12.00
CA MET A 132 -2.76 -9.67 11.67
C MET A 132 -3.64 -9.79 10.45
N ALA A 133 -3.37 -10.77 9.59
CA ALA A 133 -4.05 -10.93 8.30
C ALA A 133 -4.63 -12.33 8.12
N ASN A 134 -5.68 -12.42 7.29
CA ASN A 134 -6.24 -13.71 6.88
C ASN A 134 -5.30 -14.45 5.91
N THR A 135 -4.52 -13.68 5.15
CA THR A 135 -3.56 -14.20 4.17
C THR A 135 -2.36 -13.28 4.10
N VAL A 136 -1.15 -13.86 4.11
CA VAL A 136 0.10 -13.17 3.82
C VAL A 136 0.64 -13.70 2.49
N ILE A 137 0.89 -12.81 1.54
CA ILE A 137 1.46 -13.12 0.23
C ILE A 137 2.88 -12.58 0.21
N GLU A 138 3.83 -13.48 0.03
CA GLU A 138 5.24 -13.13 -0.10
C GLU A 138 5.59 -12.94 -1.58
N VAL A 139 6.24 -11.82 -1.87
CA VAL A 139 6.67 -11.46 -3.22
C VAL A 139 8.12 -10.98 -3.22
N VAL A 140 8.67 -10.87 -4.40
CA VAL A 140 9.95 -10.20 -4.68
C VAL A 140 9.72 -9.06 -5.66
N THR A 141 10.65 -8.13 -5.76
CA THR A 141 10.57 -7.04 -6.73
C THR A 141 10.57 -7.62 -8.15
N SER A 142 9.57 -7.27 -8.95
CA SER A 142 9.52 -7.66 -10.36
C SER A 142 10.37 -6.69 -11.18
N GLU A 143 11.33 -7.23 -11.92
CA GLU A 143 11.99 -6.46 -13.00
C GLU A 143 10.97 -6.31 -14.16
N GLU A 144 10.57 -5.07 -14.46
CA GLU A 144 9.83 -4.78 -15.70
C GLU A 144 10.78 -4.70 -16.91
#